data_bbd37f3dbe9db0687fef19bcb9cad34e
#
_entry.id   bbd37f3dbe9db0687fef19bcb9cad34e
#
_cell.length_a   1.000
_cell.length_b   1.000
_cell.length_c   1.000
_cell.angle_alpha   90.00
_cell.angle_beta   90.00
_cell.angle_gamma   90.00
#
_symmetry.space_group_name_H-M   'P 1'
#
loop_
_entity.id
_entity.type
_entity.pdbx_description
1 polymer ?
#
loop_
_entity_poly.entity_id
_entity_poly.type
_entity_poly.pdbx_seq_one_letter_code
_entity_poly.pdbx_strand_id
1 'polypeptide(L)'
;KTYLVRETFNYQFAFQHTGLYGASMSDQLREFQTSLRMYGHKSQATPKSWYEAFAQLQELLANLSSEKKVIFIDELPWMDTSKSGFISALEHFWNAWASARRDIILIVCGSATSWIMDKVILNHGGLHNRLTGRILLQPFTLRECELFAQAQGLAFSRKDMVEAYMIMGGIPYYWTFLQRGMSLAQNIDRLFFQSSGELFLEFQALYASLFKNATLHISIVEALGKRKAGLLRQEILDIAQLRDSGVFSKALNELEYCGFIRKYYAYDKKRKDAIYQLIDNYTLFYYQYIRANEHNDEHFWSSSLSSAHHRAWAGIAFERVCMQHIIQIKKALGIEGVLTNVYSWQTKATDDYPGAQIDLLLDRQDGI
;
A
#
# COMPACT_ATOMS: atom_id res chain seq x y z
N LYS A 1 1.74 -8.10 5.21
CA LYS A 1 2.89 -8.80 4.59
C LYS A 1 3.50 -9.79 5.55
N THR A 2 4.00 -9.31 6.69
CA THR A 2 4.64 -10.12 7.75
C THR A 2 3.76 -11.28 8.21
N TYR A 3 2.47 -11.01 8.49
CA TYR A 3 1.49 -12.01 8.90
C TYR A 3 1.35 -13.12 7.84
N LEU A 4 1.18 -12.75 6.56
CA LEU A 4 1.04 -13.72 5.47
C LEU A 4 2.24 -14.69 5.39
N VAL A 5 3.47 -14.16 5.47
CA VAL A 5 4.68 -14.99 5.43
C VAL A 5 4.73 -15.91 6.64
N ARG A 6 4.46 -15.38 7.83
CA ARG A 6 4.46 -16.19 9.07
C ARG A 6 3.43 -17.32 9.04
N GLU A 7 2.20 -17.04 8.64
CA GLU A 7 1.15 -18.05 8.51
C GLU A 7 1.49 -19.11 7.44
N THR A 8 2.04 -18.69 6.29
CA THR A 8 2.41 -19.62 5.21
C THR A 8 3.45 -20.66 5.66
N PHE A 9 4.36 -20.27 6.54
CA PHE A 9 5.42 -21.15 7.05
C PHE A 9 5.18 -21.64 8.48
N ASN A 10 3.97 -21.49 9.01
CA ASN A 10 3.60 -21.88 10.38
C ASN A 10 4.58 -21.36 11.43
N TYR A 11 5.08 -20.12 11.23
CA TYR A 11 6.09 -19.48 12.11
C TYR A 11 7.42 -20.23 12.22
N GLN A 12 7.70 -21.17 11.30
CA GLN A 12 8.91 -21.98 11.31
C GLN A 12 9.95 -21.40 10.34
N PHE A 13 10.93 -20.70 10.87
CA PHE A 13 12.02 -20.11 10.12
C PHE A 13 13.37 -20.63 10.58
N ALA A 14 14.29 -20.86 9.65
CA ALA A 14 15.70 -21.07 9.95
C ALA A 14 16.37 -19.78 10.44
N PHE A 15 15.85 -18.63 9.99
CA PHE A 15 16.24 -17.31 10.46
C PHE A 15 15.14 -16.30 10.11
N GLN A 16 14.79 -15.44 11.06
CA GLN A 16 13.93 -14.29 10.82
C GLN A 16 14.56 -13.05 11.44
N HIS A 17 14.48 -11.93 10.70
CA HIS A 17 14.93 -10.62 11.18
C HIS A 17 14.02 -9.53 10.62
N THR A 18 13.83 -8.46 11.39
CA THR A 18 13.09 -7.26 10.97
C THR A 18 14.00 -6.04 11.15
N GLY A 19 14.15 -5.24 10.11
CA GLY A 19 14.89 -3.99 10.18
C GLY A 19 14.30 -3.01 11.21
N LEU A 20 15.12 -2.12 11.76
CA LEU A 20 14.73 -1.10 12.73
C LEU A 20 14.46 0.22 12.01
N TYR A 21 13.28 0.80 12.23
CA TYR A 21 12.94 2.11 11.67
C TYR A 21 13.83 3.23 12.24
N GLY A 22 14.45 4.01 11.35
CA GLY A 22 15.25 5.19 11.74
C GLY A 22 16.56 4.90 12.50
N ALA A 23 16.94 3.63 12.67
CA ALA A 23 18.12 3.25 13.40
C ALA A 23 19.41 3.45 12.60
N SER A 24 20.53 3.64 13.32
CA SER A 24 21.87 3.69 12.73
C SER A 24 22.31 2.33 12.22
N MET A 25 23.33 2.30 11.31
CA MET A 25 23.93 1.03 10.86
C MET A 25 24.41 0.17 12.03
N SER A 26 25.01 0.77 13.07
CA SER A 26 25.49 0.03 14.24
C SER A 26 24.36 -0.61 15.03
N ASP A 27 23.22 0.07 15.15
CA ASP A 27 22.05 -0.47 15.84
C ASP A 27 21.40 -1.60 15.02
N GLN A 28 21.31 -1.45 13.71
CA GLN A 28 20.86 -2.50 12.80
C GLN A 28 21.71 -3.77 12.93
N LEU A 29 23.04 -3.63 12.92
CA LEU A 29 23.95 -4.76 13.03
C LEU A 29 23.89 -5.44 14.41
N ARG A 30 23.71 -4.66 15.47
CA ARG A 30 23.52 -5.20 16.82
C ARG A 30 22.24 -6.01 16.92
N GLU A 31 21.14 -5.51 16.35
CA GLU A 31 19.86 -6.23 16.37
C GLU A 31 19.89 -7.46 15.46
N PHE A 32 20.59 -7.39 14.33
CA PHE A 32 20.81 -8.56 13.47
C PHE A 32 21.59 -9.64 14.22
N GLN A 33 22.62 -9.26 14.99
CA GLN A 33 23.35 -10.17 15.89
C GLN A 33 22.43 -10.78 16.94
N THR A 34 21.54 -9.99 17.55
CA THR A 34 20.55 -10.49 18.51
C THR A 34 19.66 -11.54 17.86
N SER A 35 19.17 -11.29 16.66
CA SER A 35 18.39 -12.27 15.89
C SER A 35 19.19 -13.54 15.60
N LEU A 36 20.46 -13.44 15.15
CA LEU A 36 21.32 -14.60 14.91
C LEU A 36 21.46 -15.48 16.17
N ARG A 37 21.62 -14.87 17.34
CA ARG A 37 21.71 -15.58 18.61
C ARG A 37 20.42 -16.28 19.00
N MET A 38 19.26 -15.65 18.77
CA MET A 38 17.95 -16.27 19.01
C MET A 38 17.76 -17.55 18.18
N TYR A 39 18.37 -17.60 16.99
CA TYR A 39 18.35 -18.78 16.12
C TYR A 39 19.55 -19.74 16.33
N GLY A 40 20.33 -19.53 17.40
CA GLY A 40 21.37 -20.47 17.83
C GLY A 40 22.78 -20.20 17.35
N HIS A 41 23.07 -19.03 16.76
CA HIS A 41 24.41 -18.64 16.42
C HIS A 41 25.26 -18.41 17.69
N LYS A 42 26.46 -18.99 17.76
CA LYS A 42 27.27 -19.02 19.00
C LYS A 42 28.13 -17.77 19.20
N SER A 43 28.46 -17.02 18.15
CA SER A 43 29.33 -15.86 18.27
C SER A 43 28.68 -14.76 19.13
N GLN A 44 29.49 -14.17 20.01
CA GLN A 44 29.09 -13.02 20.83
C GLN A 44 29.49 -11.68 20.18
N ALA A 45 30.32 -11.73 19.14
CA ALA A 45 30.83 -10.53 18.50
C ALA A 45 29.78 -9.90 17.59
N THR A 46 29.46 -8.63 17.85
CA THR A 46 28.63 -7.84 16.92
C THR A 46 29.37 -7.63 15.60
N PRO A 47 28.77 -7.95 14.44
CA PRO A 47 29.41 -7.73 13.16
C PRO A 47 29.69 -6.24 12.93
N LYS A 48 30.82 -5.91 12.29
CA LYS A 48 31.23 -4.53 11.99
C LYS A 48 30.69 -4.04 10.63
N SER A 49 30.19 -4.95 9.82
CA SER A 49 29.66 -4.69 8.49
C SER A 49 28.55 -5.69 8.14
N TRP A 50 27.76 -5.37 7.13
CA TRP A 50 26.77 -6.30 6.60
C TRP A 50 27.41 -7.55 5.96
N TYR A 51 28.62 -7.45 5.45
CA TYR A 51 29.37 -8.62 4.96
C TYR A 51 29.65 -9.61 6.09
N GLU A 52 30.12 -9.12 7.25
CA GLU A 52 30.31 -9.97 8.43
C GLU A 52 29.00 -10.52 8.98
N ALA A 53 27.93 -9.71 8.98
CA ALA A 53 26.61 -10.13 9.42
C ALA A 53 26.06 -11.29 8.57
N PHE A 54 26.17 -11.19 7.25
CA PHE A 54 25.76 -12.28 6.35
C PHE A 54 26.70 -13.48 6.40
N ALA A 55 27.98 -13.31 6.69
CA ALA A 55 28.89 -14.43 6.93
C ALA A 55 28.48 -15.23 8.19
N GLN A 56 28.13 -14.56 9.28
CA GLN A 56 27.58 -15.21 10.47
C GLN A 56 26.24 -15.91 10.20
N LEU A 57 25.39 -15.35 9.34
CA LEU A 57 24.15 -16.02 8.88
C LEU A 57 24.48 -17.29 8.07
N GLN A 58 25.50 -17.27 7.20
CA GLN A 58 25.95 -18.46 6.49
C GLN A 58 26.42 -19.57 7.45
N GLU A 59 27.20 -19.21 8.46
CA GLU A 59 27.65 -20.16 9.50
C GLU A 59 26.45 -20.76 10.25
N LEU A 60 25.49 -19.95 10.67
CA LEU A 60 24.27 -20.43 11.29
C LEU A 60 23.55 -21.46 10.41
N LEU A 61 23.29 -21.09 9.17
CA LEU A 61 22.53 -21.91 8.22
C LEU A 61 23.27 -23.21 7.83
N ALA A 62 24.59 -23.16 7.74
CA ALA A 62 25.42 -24.34 7.44
C ALA A 62 25.33 -25.41 8.54
N ASN A 63 25.16 -24.99 9.80
CA ASN A 63 25.06 -25.87 10.96
C ASN A 63 23.65 -26.45 11.22
N LEU A 64 22.64 -25.99 10.48
CA LEU A 64 21.27 -26.52 10.61
C LEU A 64 21.08 -27.77 9.74
N SER A 65 20.47 -28.80 10.33
CA SER A 65 20.18 -30.07 9.66
C SER A 65 18.85 -30.11 8.90
N SER A 66 18.04 -29.03 8.95
CA SER A 66 16.74 -28.97 8.30
C SER A 66 16.85 -29.11 6.78
N GLU A 67 15.94 -29.88 6.16
CA GLU A 67 15.87 -30.09 4.71
C GLU A 67 15.64 -28.80 3.93
N LYS A 68 14.79 -27.92 4.46
CA LYS A 68 14.54 -26.57 3.92
C LYS A 68 14.83 -25.52 4.99
N LYS A 69 15.50 -24.49 4.58
CA LYS A 69 15.89 -23.35 5.42
C LYS A 69 15.22 -22.08 4.92
N VAL A 70 14.14 -21.71 5.57
CA VAL A 70 13.40 -20.48 5.24
C VAL A 70 14.02 -19.33 6.00
N ILE A 71 14.51 -18.36 5.26
CA ILE A 71 15.06 -17.09 5.76
C ILE A 71 14.03 -16.01 5.47
N PHE A 72 13.57 -15.31 6.50
CA PHE A 72 12.66 -14.19 6.34
C PHE A 72 13.27 -12.90 6.85
N ILE A 73 13.49 -11.94 5.93
CA ILE A 73 14.00 -10.61 6.26
C ILE A 73 12.89 -9.60 5.97
N ASP A 74 12.35 -9.01 7.02
CA ASP A 74 11.26 -8.05 6.97
C ASP A 74 11.80 -6.62 7.05
N GLU A 75 11.04 -5.67 6.48
CA GLU A 75 11.37 -4.25 6.38
C GLU A 75 12.81 -3.98 5.89
N LEU A 76 13.17 -4.66 4.79
CA LEU A 76 14.45 -4.56 4.13
C LEU A 76 14.93 -3.10 3.92
N PRO A 77 14.06 -2.15 3.51
CA PRO A 77 14.44 -0.76 3.30
C PRO A 77 15.04 -0.06 4.53
N TRP A 78 14.67 -0.49 5.74
CA TRP A 78 15.16 0.15 6.98
C TRP A 78 16.60 -0.22 7.29
N MET A 79 17.09 -1.34 6.77
CA MET A 79 18.49 -1.78 6.93
C MET A 79 19.46 -1.09 5.96
N ASP A 80 18.95 -0.57 4.82
CA ASP A 80 19.77 0.14 3.83
C ASP A 80 20.01 1.60 4.25
N THR A 81 20.78 1.78 5.32
CA THR A 81 21.21 3.11 5.78
C THR A 81 22.27 3.69 4.85
N SER A 82 22.44 5.02 4.89
CA SER A 82 23.38 5.72 4.00
C SER A 82 24.79 5.12 4.13
N LYS A 83 25.38 4.75 2.99
CA LYS A 83 26.74 4.18 2.87
C LYS A 83 26.96 2.88 3.65
N SER A 84 25.89 2.16 4.03
CA SER A 84 26.01 0.91 4.80
C SER A 84 26.55 -0.28 4.00
N GLY A 85 26.45 -0.24 2.67
CA GLY A 85 26.80 -1.37 1.82
C GLY A 85 25.84 -2.57 1.96
N PHE A 86 24.66 -2.37 2.55
CA PHE A 86 23.69 -3.43 2.82
C PHE A 86 23.30 -4.22 1.56
N ILE A 87 22.87 -3.52 0.51
CA ILE A 87 22.48 -4.16 -0.75
C ILE A 87 23.62 -4.98 -1.35
N SER A 88 24.83 -4.42 -1.41
CA SER A 88 26.00 -5.13 -1.95
C SER A 88 26.35 -6.37 -1.12
N ALA A 89 26.20 -6.32 0.19
CA ALA A 89 26.43 -7.47 1.05
C ALA A 89 25.32 -8.55 0.88
N LEU A 90 24.07 -8.15 0.73
CA LEU A 90 22.96 -9.07 0.42
C LEU A 90 23.16 -9.74 -0.96
N GLU A 91 23.56 -8.96 -1.98
CA GLU A 91 23.89 -9.46 -3.30
C GLU A 91 25.04 -10.48 -3.23
N HIS A 92 26.09 -10.18 -2.48
CA HIS A 92 27.22 -11.08 -2.28
C HIS A 92 26.78 -12.38 -1.58
N PHE A 93 26.04 -12.28 -0.48
CA PHE A 93 25.47 -13.44 0.23
C PHE A 93 24.68 -14.35 -0.71
N TRP A 94 23.78 -13.76 -1.52
CA TRP A 94 22.96 -14.52 -2.43
C TRP A 94 23.79 -15.14 -3.56
N ASN A 95 24.58 -14.35 -4.28
CA ASN A 95 25.27 -14.79 -5.49
C ASN A 95 26.45 -15.72 -5.21
N ALA A 96 27.19 -15.46 -4.13
CA ALA A 96 28.38 -16.24 -3.82
C ALA A 96 28.08 -17.56 -3.10
N TRP A 97 26.92 -17.64 -2.41
CA TRP A 97 26.66 -18.80 -1.55
C TRP A 97 25.22 -19.33 -1.64
N ALA A 98 24.20 -18.51 -1.37
CA ALA A 98 22.84 -19.00 -1.21
C ALA A 98 22.22 -19.53 -2.50
N SER A 99 22.51 -18.91 -3.66
CA SER A 99 21.95 -19.29 -4.96
C SER A 99 22.39 -20.68 -5.45
N ALA A 100 23.53 -21.19 -5.00
CA ALA A 100 24.01 -22.53 -5.30
C ALA A 100 23.32 -23.62 -4.48
N ARG A 101 22.57 -23.25 -3.47
CA ARG A 101 21.92 -24.18 -2.51
C ARG A 101 20.46 -24.38 -2.88
N ARG A 102 20.04 -25.65 -2.88
CA ARG A 102 18.63 -26.03 -3.16
C ARG A 102 17.75 -26.07 -1.91
N ASP A 103 18.35 -25.91 -0.73
CA ASP A 103 17.68 -25.99 0.57
C ASP A 103 17.35 -24.59 1.15
N ILE A 104 17.73 -23.48 0.48
CA ILE A 104 17.49 -22.11 0.94
C ILE A 104 16.32 -21.49 0.21
N ILE A 105 15.41 -20.91 1.01
CA ILE A 105 14.34 -20.01 0.55
C ILE A 105 14.57 -18.67 1.25
N LEU A 106 14.93 -17.64 0.49
CA LEU A 106 15.07 -16.28 1.02
C LEU A 106 13.84 -15.46 0.65
N ILE A 107 13.12 -14.99 1.66
CA ILE A 107 11.96 -14.13 1.52
C ILE A 107 12.34 -12.76 2.07
N VAL A 108 12.16 -11.74 1.26
CA VAL A 108 12.40 -10.35 1.65
C VAL A 108 11.14 -9.53 1.44
N CYS A 109 10.82 -8.65 2.36
CA CYS A 109 9.72 -7.71 2.16
C CYS A 109 10.03 -6.32 2.75
N GLY A 110 9.19 -5.36 2.41
CA GLY A 110 9.29 -4.01 2.92
C GLY A 110 8.03 -3.20 2.59
N SER A 111 7.75 -2.20 3.40
CA SER A 111 6.63 -1.26 3.21
C SER A 111 6.94 -0.19 2.15
N ALA A 112 8.19 0.24 2.04
CA ALA A 112 8.62 1.21 1.03
C ALA A 112 8.69 0.58 -0.36
N THR A 113 7.54 0.52 -1.04
CA THR A 113 7.39 -0.13 -2.37
C THR A 113 8.35 0.46 -3.39
N SER A 114 8.56 1.78 -3.41
CA SER A 114 9.50 2.44 -4.33
C SER A 114 10.94 1.96 -4.12
N TRP A 115 11.37 1.80 -2.86
CA TRP A 115 12.71 1.29 -2.57
C TRP A 115 12.90 -0.14 -3.07
N ILE A 116 11.91 -1.02 -2.85
CA ILE A 116 11.94 -2.40 -3.37
C ILE A 116 11.99 -2.39 -4.90
N MET A 117 11.19 -1.54 -5.56
CA MET A 117 11.23 -1.40 -7.01
C MET A 117 12.61 -0.96 -7.50
N ASP A 118 13.16 0.12 -6.92
CA ASP A 118 14.41 0.72 -7.37
C ASP A 118 15.64 -0.13 -7.05
N LYS A 119 15.69 -0.73 -5.85
CA LYS A 119 16.89 -1.40 -5.32
C LYS A 119 16.92 -2.91 -5.51
N VAL A 120 15.76 -3.54 -5.64
CA VAL A 120 15.66 -5.01 -5.74
C VAL A 120 15.17 -5.44 -7.13
N ILE A 121 14.09 -4.85 -7.64
CA ILE A 121 13.41 -5.31 -8.85
C ILE A 121 14.03 -4.71 -10.12
N LEU A 122 14.19 -3.39 -10.16
CA LEU A 122 14.70 -2.64 -11.33
C LEU A 122 16.21 -2.39 -11.26
N ASN A 123 16.86 -2.85 -10.19
CA ASN A 123 18.30 -2.69 -10.04
C ASN A 123 19.03 -3.49 -11.14
N HIS A 124 19.93 -2.83 -11.86
CA HIS A 124 20.81 -3.47 -12.85
C HIS A 124 22.04 -4.13 -12.20
N GLY A 125 22.11 -4.20 -10.86
CA GLY A 125 23.18 -4.83 -10.08
C GLY A 125 23.04 -6.35 -9.93
N GLY A 126 23.68 -6.89 -8.90
CA GLY A 126 23.82 -8.33 -8.66
C GLY A 126 22.52 -9.08 -8.34
N LEU A 127 21.42 -8.38 -7.99
CA LEU A 127 20.10 -9.00 -7.81
C LEU A 127 19.27 -9.07 -9.11
N HIS A 128 19.76 -8.48 -10.20
CA HIS A 128 19.07 -8.53 -11.49
C HIS A 128 18.84 -9.98 -11.94
N ASN A 129 17.58 -10.30 -12.31
CA ASN A 129 17.16 -11.66 -12.71
C ASN A 129 17.41 -12.77 -11.65
N ARG A 130 17.57 -12.42 -10.37
CA ARG A 130 17.73 -13.40 -9.27
C ARG A 130 16.45 -13.66 -8.51
N LEU A 131 15.43 -12.85 -8.72
CA LEU A 131 14.12 -13.07 -8.11
C LEU A 131 13.38 -14.21 -8.79
N THR A 132 13.07 -15.25 -8.04
CA THR A 132 12.27 -16.40 -8.52
C THR A 132 10.77 -16.19 -8.39
N GLY A 133 10.34 -15.26 -7.52
CA GLY A 133 8.95 -14.89 -7.33
C GLY A 133 8.81 -13.45 -6.86
N ARG A 134 7.73 -12.81 -7.27
CA ARG A 134 7.35 -11.46 -6.86
C ARG A 134 5.88 -11.45 -6.49
N ILE A 135 5.56 -10.96 -5.30
CA ILE A 135 4.19 -10.85 -4.83
C ILE A 135 3.95 -9.39 -4.47
N LEU A 136 3.14 -8.71 -5.29
CA LEU A 136 2.61 -7.40 -4.96
C LEU A 136 1.27 -7.61 -4.23
N LEU A 137 1.29 -7.46 -2.91
CA LEU A 137 0.07 -7.57 -2.12
C LEU A 137 -0.82 -6.39 -2.40
N GLN A 138 -1.96 -6.65 -3.02
CA GLN A 138 -3.03 -5.68 -3.21
C GLN A 138 -3.86 -5.56 -1.93
N PRO A 139 -4.53 -4.42 -1.71
CA PRO A 139 -5.62 -4.34 -0.75
C PRO A 139 -6.66 -5.44 -1.00
N PHE A 140 -7.35 -5.89 0.04
CA PHE A 140 -8.46 -6.82 -0.12
C PHE A 140 -9.52 -6.25 -1.05
N THR A 141 -10.09 -7.11 -1.89
CA THR A 141 -11.32 -6.80 -2.61
C THR A 141 -12.50 -6.73 -1.64
N LEU A 142 -13.62 -6.16 -2.08
CA LEU A 142 -14.84 -6.10 -1.28
C LEU A 142 -15.29 -7.50 -0.81
N ARG A 143 -15.13 -8.54 -1.67
CA ARG A 143 -15.44 -9.92 -1.30
C ARG A 143 -14.50 -10.47 -0.22
N GLU A 144 -13.21 -10.17 -0.32
CA GLU A 144 -12.23 -10.59 0.69
C GLU A 144 -12.47 -9.88 2.02
N CYS A 145 -12.87 -8.59 2.00
CA CYS A 145 -13.31 -7.87 3.20
C CYS A 145 -14.56 -8.50 3.81
N GLU A 146 -15.54 -8.92 3.00
CA GLU A 146 -16.75 -9.63 3.48
C GLU A 146 -16.37 -10.93 4.18
N LEU A 147 -15.50 -11.75 3.57
CA LEU A 147 -15.01 -13.00 4.17
C LEU A 147 -14.23 -12.74 5.47
N PHE A 148 -13.39 -11.71 5.48
CA PHE A 148 -12.61 -11.34 6.66
C PHE A 148 -13.53 -10.87 7.82
N ALA A 149 -14.52 -10.03 7.52
CA ALA A 149 -15.52 -9.59 8.50
C ALA A 149 -16.34 -10.76 9.06
N GLN A 150 -16.76 -11.69 8.20
CA GLN A 150 -17.45 -12.91 8.61
C GLN A 150 -16.59 -13.78 9.54
N ALA A 151 -15.30 -13.96 9.21
CA ALA A 151 -14.36 -14.70 10.05
C ALA A 151 -14.16 -14.04 11.43
N GLN A 152 -14.28 -12.72 11.50
CA GLN A 152 -14.27 -11.97 12.76
C GLN A 152 -15.65 -11.99 13.48
N GLY A 153 -16.69 -12.55 12.87
CA GLY A 153 -18.04 -12.59 13.43
C GLY A 153 -18.76 -11.24 13.41
N LEU A 154 -18.40 -10.35 12.48
CA LEU A 154 -19.10 -9.10 12.25
C LEU A 154 -20.37 -9.37 11.42
N ALA A 155 -21.51 -8.87 11.89
CA ALA A 155 -22.83 -9.07 11.26
C ALA A 155 -23.27 -7.83 10.46
N PHE A 156 -22.40 -7.33 9.58
CA PHE A 156 -22.71 -6.19 8.74
C PHE A 156 -23.52 -6.61 7.51
N SER A 157 -24.45 -5.76 7.09
CA SER A 157 -25.14 -5.90 5.81
C SER A 157 -24.18 -5.66 4.65
N ARG A 158 -24.53 -6.11 3.43
CA ARG A 158 -23.72 -5.79 2.24
C ARG A 158 -23.60 -4.29 1.98
N LYS A 159 -24.61 -3.51 2.35
CA LYS A 159 -24.56 -2.05 2.28
C LYS A 159 -23.49 -1.52 3.23
N ASP A 160 -23.48 -1.98 4.48
CA ASP A 160 -22.46 -1.59 5.46
C ASP A 160 -21.05 -2.02 5.01
N MET A 161 -20.92 -3.19 4.38
CA MET A 161 -19.65 -3.65 3.82
C MET A 161 -19.11 -2.71 2.72
N VAL A 162 -19.98 -2.26 1.81
CA VAL A 162 -19.62 -1.29 0.77
C VAL A 162 -19.23 0.04 1.40
N GLU A 163 -20.00 0.52 2.36
CA GLU A 163 -19.74 1.78 3.06
C GLU A 163 -18.42 1.73 3.87
N ALA A 164 -18.17 0.66 4.60
CA ALA A 164 -16.90 0.42 5.28
C ALA A 164 -15.71 0.42 4.29
N TYR A 165 -15.89 -0.20 3.13
CA TYR A 165 -14.88 -0.21 2.08
C TYR A 165 -14.65 1.19 1.46
N MET A 166 -15.69 1.99 1.28
CA MET A 166 -15.59 3.38 0.83
C MET A 166 -14.78 4.26 1.80
N ILE A 167 -14.79 3.90 3.10
CA ILE A 167 -14.06 4.62 4.17
C ILE A 167 -12.62 4.10 4.31
N MET A 168 -12.45 2.80 4.50
CA MET A 168 -11.20 2.18 4.91
C MET A 168 -10.45 1.49 3.77
N GLY A 169 -11.08 1.34 2.60
CA GLY A 169 -10.54 0.50 1.54
C GLY A 169 -10.38 -0.97 1.96
N GLY A 170 -9.57 -1.70 1.23
CA GLY A 170 -9.27 -3.10 1.50
C GLY A 170 -8.03 -3.32 2.38
N ILE A 171 -7.70 -2.44 3.31
CA ILE A 171 -6.53 -2.59 4.19
C ILE A 171 -6.92 -3.45 5.40
N PRO A 172 -6.47 -4.73 5.49
CA PRO A 172 -6.94 -5.66 6.52
C PRO A 172 -6.74 -5.12 7.95
N TYR A 173 -5.67 -4.38 8.16
CA TYR A 173 -5.34 -3.78 9.46
C TYR A 173 -6.49 -2.91 10.01
N TYR A 174 -7.11 -2.07 9.19
CA TYR A 174 -8.23 -1.23 9.63
C TYR A 174 -9.45 -2.06 10.02
N TRP A 175 -9.71 -3.15 9.30
CA TRP A 175 -10.83 -4.04 9.55
C TRP A 175 -10.69 -4.85 10.85
N THR A 176 -9.46 -5.04 11.35
CA THR A 176 -9.24 -5.73 12.65
C THR A 176 -9.80 -4.98 13.83
N PHE A 177 -9.97 -3.67 13.72
CA PHE A 177 -10.46 -2.84 14.82
C PHE A 177 -11.99 -2.75 14.90
N LEU A 178 -12.72 -3.28 13.92
CA LEU A 178 -14.18 -3.28 13.95
C LEU A 178 -14.70 -4.20 15.06
N GLN A 179 -15.64 -3.70 15.86
CA GLN A 179 -16.17 -4.41 17.03
C GLN A 179 -17.54 -5.00 16.74
N ARG A 180 -17.75 -6.23 17.23
CA ARG A 180 -19.05 -6.90 17.21
C ARG A 180 -20.04 -6.16 18.13
N GLY A 181 -21.33 -6.24 17.79
CA GLY A 181 -22.39 -5.63 18.58
C GLY A 181 -22.54 -4.12 18.39
N MET A 182 -21.64 -3.49 17.65
CA MET A 182 -21.74 -2.10 17.23
C MET A 182 -22.20 -2.00 15.78
N SER A 183 -23.03 -1.00 15.46
CA SER A 183 -23.31 -0.64 14.06
C SER A 183 -22.06 -0.16 13.37
N LEU A 184 -22.06 -0.12 12.03
CA LEU A 184 -20.94 0.45 11.28
C LEU A 184 -20.69 1.90 11.70
N ALA A 185 -21.75 2.71 11.82
CA ALA A 185 -21.62 4.11 12.20
C ALA A 185 -20.92 4.29 13.56
N GLN A 186 -21.31 3.50 14.56
CA GLN A 186 -20.67 3.52 15.88
C GLN A 186 -19.18 3.10 15.81
N ASN A 187 -18.86 2.10 15.00
CA ASN A 187 -17.48 1.70 14.77
C ASN A 187 -16.65 2.82 14.14
N ILE A 188 -17.20 3.51 13.13
CA ILE A 188 -16.49 4.61 12.44
C ILE A 188 -16.28 5.80 13.38
N ASP A 189 -17.30 6.21 14.15
CA ASP A 189 -17.14 7.27 15.15
C ASP A 189 -16.04 6.91 16.15
N ARG A 190 -16.08 5.71 16.72
CA ARG A 190 -15.08 5.23 17.67
C ARG A 190 -13.67 5.23 17.10
N LEU A 191 -13.50 4.73 15.88
CA LEU A 191 -12.16 4.55 15.29
C LEU A 191 -11.51 5.86 14.86
N PHE A 192 -12.29 6.78 14.28
CA PHE A 192 -11.73 7.94 13.57
C PHE A 192 -12.02 9.29 14.23
N PHE A 193 -13.05 9.37 15.07
CA PHE A 193 -13.51 10.64 15.64
C PHE A 193 -13.32 10.74 17.16
N GLN A 194 -13.23 9.63 17.88
CA GLN A 194 -12.86 9.65 19.29
C GLN A 194 -11.34 9.76 19.44
N SER A 195 -10.88 10.60 20.38
CA SER A 195 -9.45 10.83 20.62
C SER A 195 -8.68 9.58 21.06
N SER A 196 -9.38 8.60 21.64
CA SER A 196 -8.86 7.27 22.00
C SER A 196 -8.94 6.25 20.87
N GLY A 197 -9.50 6.61 19.72
CA GLY A 197 -9.69 5.72 18.58
C GLY A 197 -8.36 5.30 17.95
N GLU A 198 -8.27 4.02 17.58
CA GLU A 198 -7.03 3.43 17.06
C GLU A 198 -6.56 4.08 15.75
N LEU A 199 -7.46 4.69 14.98
CA LEU A 199 -7.19 5.33 13.70
C LEU A 199 -7.33 6.87 13.73
N PHE A 200 -7.45 7.45 14.92
CA PHE A 200 -7.61 8.90 15.09
C PHE A 200 -6.42 9.70 14.52
N LEU A 201 -5.19 9.22 14.71
CA LEU A 201 -3.96 9.84 14.22
C LEU A 201 -3.37 9.11 12.99
N GLU A 202 -4.14 8.20 12.38
CA GLU A 202 -3.62 7.31 11.33
C GLU A 202 -3.08 8.08 10.12
N PHE A 203 -3.67 9.20 9.73
CA PHE A 203 -3.24 9.94 8.54
C PHE A 203 -1.76 10.33 8.60
N GLN A 204 -1.33 10.93 9.71
CA GLN A 204 0.06 11.34 9.89
C GLN A 204 0.98 10.13 10.01
N ALA A 205 0.56 9.11 10.77
CA ALA A 205 1.33 7.89 10.98
C ALA A 205 1.56 7.12 9.67
N LEU A 206 0.52 6.99 8.84
CA LEU A 206 0.56 6.31 7.55
C LEU A 206 1.60 6.94 6.62
N TYR A 207 1.50 8.24 6.38
CA TYR A 207 2.42 8.93 5.47
C TYR A 207 3.86 8.95 6.00
N ALA A 208 4.05 9.18 7.30
CA ALA A 208 5.36 9.16 7.92
C ALA A 208 6.04 7.78 7.85
N SER A 209 5.27 6.70 7.93
CA SER A 209 5.80 5.33 7.85
C SER A 209 6.26 4.93 6.45
N LEU A 210 5.62 5.49 5.41
CA LEU A 210 5.86 5.11 4.01
C LEU A 210 6.89 5.99 3.31
N PHE A 211 6.98 7.28 3.68
CA PHE A 211 7.75 8.26 2.92
C PHE A 211 8.73 9.04 3.81
N LYS A 212 10.00 9.12 3.37
CA LYS A 212 11.02 9.93 4.06
C LYS A 212 10.67 11.42 4.13
N ASN A 213 10.02 11.94 3.08
CA ASN A 213 9.53 13.32 3.02
C ASN A 213 8.00 13.31 2.95
N ALA A 214 7.35 12.91 4.04
CA ALA A 214 5.90 12.82 4.11
C ALA A 214 5.20 14.14 3.78
N THR A 215 5.78 15.29 4.16
CA THR A 215 5.22 16.61 3.88
C THR A 215 4.99 16.86 2.39
N LEU A 216 5.95 16.50 1.54
CA LEU A 216 5.80 16.64 0.08
C LEU A 216 4.66 15.76 -0.45
N HIS A 217 4.60 14.51 -0.01
CA HIS A 217 3.55 13.57 -0.43
C HIS A 217 2.17 14.05 0.03
N ILE A 218 2.05 14.53 1.26
CA ILE A 218 0.81 15.11 1.81
C ILE A 218 0.38 16.33 1.00
N SER A 219 1.28 17.24 0.64
CA SER A 219 0.95 18.41 -0.19
C SER A 219 0.40 18.02 -1.57
N ILE A 220 0.95 16.96 -2.17
CA ILE A 220 0.47 16.43 -3.46
C ILE A 220 -0.93 15.84 -3.32
N VAL A 221 -1.17 14.97 -2.33
CA VAL A 221 -2.49 14.34 -2.15
C VAL A 221 -3.54 15.34 -1.71
N GLU A 222 -3.17 16.37 -0.95
CA GLU A 222 -4.06 17.47 -0.59
C GLU A 222 -4.51 18.27 -1.84
N ALA A 223 -3.60 18.57 -2.75
CA ALA A 223 -3.94 19.20 -4.03
C ALA A 223 -4.90 18.33 -4.84
N LEU A 224 -4.60 17.02 -4.94
CA LEU A 224 -5.42 16.05 -5.66
C LEU A 224 -6.79 15.83 -5.03
N GLY A 225 -6.90 15.94 -3.70
CA GLY A 225 -8.17 15.83 -2.96
C GLY A 225 -9.18 16.93 -3.31
N LYS A 226 -8.72 18.07 -3.86
CA LYS A 226 -9.59 19.19 -4.27
C LYS A 226 -10.37 18.94 -5.56
N ARG A 227 -9.93 17.98 -6.41
CA ARG A 227 -10.58 17.68 -7.70
C ARG A 227 -10.80 16.18 -7.91
N LYS A 228 -12.06 15.78 -8.01
CA LYS A 228 -12.49 14.39 -8.19
C LYS A 228 -11.94 13.74 -9.47
N ALA A 229 -11.94 14.48 -10.58
CA ALA A 229 -11.45 14.01 -11.88
C ALA A 229 -9.91 13.91 -11.95
N GLY A 230 -9.21 14.31 -10.87
CA GLY A 230 -7.75 14.41 -10.87
C GLY A 230 -7.25 15.73 -11.47
N LEU A 231 -5.94 15.85 -11.53
CA LEU A 231 -5.20 17.04 -11.94
C LEU A 231 -4.10 16.68 -12.94
N LEU A 232 -3.80 17.59 -13.84
CA LEU A 232 -2.57 17.56 -14.63
C LEU A 232 -1.37 17.86 -13.73
N ARG A 233 -0.19 17.42 -14.15
CA ARG A 233 1.06 17.68 -13.42
C ARG A 233 1.24 19.16 -13.04
N GLN A 234 1.01 20.08 -14.00
CA GLN A 234 1.16 21.51 -13.76
C GLN A 234 0.13 22.02 -12.75
N GLU A 235 -1.11 21.59 -12.84
CA GLU A 235 -2.15 21.98 -11.88
C GLU A 235 -1.82 21.55 -10.43
N ILE A 236 -1.19 20.36 -10.25
CA ILE A 236 -0.72 19.93 -8.92
C ILE A 236 0.36 20.89 -8.39
N LEU A 237 1.34 21.24 -9.24
CA LEU A 237 2.41 22.14 -8.86
C LEU A 237 1.87 23.52 -8.45
N ASP A 238 0.93 24.06 -9.23
CA ASP A 238 0.31 25.37 -8.98
C ASP A 238 -0.51 25.36 -7.68
N ILE A 239 -1.35 24.35 -7.47
CA ILE A 239 -2.22 24.25 -6.28
C ILE A 239 -1.40 23.99 -5.01
N ALA A 240 -0.38 23.12 -5.08
CA ALA A 240 0.46 22.78 -3.95
C ALA A 240 1.62 23.77 -3.75
N GLN A 241 1.77 24.78 -4.62
CA GLN A 241 2.87 25.75 -4.62
C GLN A 241 4.25 25.09 -4.62
N LEU A 242 4.40 24.04 -5.42
CA LEU A 242 5.62 23.27 -5.55
C LEU A 242 6.38 23.64 -6.83
N ARG A 243 7.70 23.38 -6.83
CA ARG A 243 8.54 23.53 -8.02
C ARG A 243 8.64 22.21 -8.77
N ASP A 244 8.63 22.28 -10.10
CA ASP A 244 8.90 21.09 -10.92
C ASP A 244 10.35 20.63 -10.74
N SER A 245 10.54 19.38 -10.36
CA SER A 245 11.83 18.81 -10.03
C SER A 245 11.84 17.27 -10.13
N GLY A 246 13.04 16.67 -10.14
CA GLY A 246 13.18 15.23 -10.03
C GLY A 246 12.60 14.69 -8.73
N VAL A 247 12.66 15.45 -7.62
CA VAL A 247 12.09 15.07 -6.33
C VAL A 247 10.57 14.99 -6.40
N PHE A 248 9.92 15.97 -7.05
CA PHE A 248 8.47 15.94 -7.27
C PHE A 248 8.06 14.75 -8.15
N SER A 249 8.78 14.47 -9.24
CA SER A 249 8.53 13.32 -10.10
C SER A 249 8.64 12.00 -9.33
N LYS A 250 9.65 11.91 -8.47
CA LYS A 250 9.85 10.73 -7.61
C LYS A 250 8.68 10.57 -6.64
N ALA A 251 8.24 11.65 -5.98
CA ALA A 251 7.11 11.60 -5.05
C ALA A 251 5.80 11.16 -5.73
N LEU A 252 5.52 11.62 -6.96
CA LEU A 252 4.37 11.13 -7.75
C LEU A 252 4.47 9.63 -8.03
N ASN A 253 5.63 9.13 -8.44
CA ASN A 253 5.82 7.71 -8.67
C ASN A 253 5.69 6.88 -7.39
N GLU A 254 6.20 7.38 -6.26
CA GLU A 254 6.06 6.73 -4.95
C GLU A 254 4.60 6.61 -4.53
N LEU A 255 3.81 7.68 -4.69
CA LEU A 255 2.37 7.66 -4.42
C LEU A 255 1.62 6.68 -5.34
N GLU A 256 2.01 6.60 -6.61
CA GLU A 256 1.42 5.66 -7.58
C GLU A 256 1.77 4.22 -7.22
N TYR A 257 3.03 3.90 -6.92
CA TYR A 257 3.47 2.56 -6.50
C TYR A 257 2.83 2.10 -5.19
N CYS A 258 2.57 3.03 -4.27
CA CYS A 258 1.88 2.73 -3.02
C CYS A 258 0.35 2.67 -3.15
N GLY A 259 -0.21 2.96 -4.33
CA GLY A 259 -1.65 2.87 -4.58
C GLY A 259 -2.47 4.04 -4.04
N PHE A 260 -1.85 5.17 -3.65
CA PHE A 260 -2.57 6.37 -3.24
C PHE A 260 -3.19 7.10 -4.41
N ILE A 261 -2.49 7.14 -5.53
CA ILE A 261 -2.92 7.81 -6.75
C ILE A 261 -2.87 6.85 -7.93
N ARG A 262 -3.64 7.16 -8.95
CA ARG A 262 -3.49 6.55 -10.27
C ARG A 262 -3.14 7.62 -11.30
N LYS A 263 -2.41 7.18 -12.31
CA LYS A 263 -2.12 7.96 -13.50
C LYS A 263 -2.96 7.41 -14.65
N TYR A 264 -3.70 8.26 -15.33
CA TYR A 264 -4.50 7.86 -16.48
C TYR A 264 -4.49 8.94 -17.57
N TYR A 265 -5.01 8.60 -18.74
CA TYR A 265 -5.08 9.51 -19.87
C TYR A 265 -6.56 9.64 -20.28
N ALA A 266 -6.99 10.88 -20.56
CA ALA A 266 -8.31 11.07 -21.11
C ALA A 266 -8.39 10.42 -22.49
N TYR A 267 -9.59 9.97 -22.89
CA TYR A 267 -9.84 9.43 -24.22
C TYR A 267 -9.34 10.42 -25.28
N ASP A 268 -8.59 9.92 -26.25
CA ASP A 268 -8.01 10.71 -27.37
C ASP A 268 -6.97 11.78 -27.03
N LYS A 269 -6.32 11.70 -25.82
CA LYS A 269 -5.24 12.61 -25.41
C LYS A 269 -3.85 11.99 -25.49
N LYS A 270 -2.83 12.83 -25.75
CA LYS A 270 -1.42 12.40 -25.84
C LYS A 270 -0.83 12.06 -24.45
N ARG A 271 0.20 11.20 -24.42
CA ARG A 271 0.88 10.77 -23.17
C ARG A 271 1.38 11.91 -22.26
N LYS A 272 1.63 13.09 -22.81
CA LYS A 272 2.07 14.27 -22.03
C LYS A 272 0.96 14.89 -21.16
N ASP A 273 -0.31 14.57 -21.45
CA ASP A 273 -1.47 15.09 -20.75
C ASP A 273 -1.99 14.08 -19.68
N ALA A 274 -1.07 13.45 -18.98
CA ALA A 274 -1.41 12.50 -17.92
C ALA A 274 -2.14 13.19 -16.77
N ILE A 275 -3.24 12.59 -16.35
CA ILE A 275 -4.05 13.02 -15.22
C ILE A 275 -3.70 12.14 -14.01
N TYR A 276 -3.41 12.78 -12.89
CA TYR A 276 -3.18 12.11 -11.61
C TYR A 276 -4.43 12.26 -10.75
N GLN A 277 -4.93 11.14 -10.24
CA GLN A 277 -6.14 11.11 -9.43
C GLN A 277 -5.88 10.40 -8.10
N LEU A 278 -6.31 10.99 -7.00
CA LEU A 278 -6.31 10.37 -5.68
C LEU A 278 -7.37 9.27 -5.64
N ILE A 279 -6.96 8.05 -5.32
CA ILE A 279 -7.82 6.86 -5.31
C ILE A 279 -7.87 6.15 -3.96
N ASP A 280 -6.98 6.48 -3.02
CA ASP A 280 -6.98 5.87 -1.70
C ASP A 280 -8.23 6.29 -0.91
N ASN A 281 -9.02 5.30 -0.51
CA ASN A 281 -10.31 5.52 0.13
C ASN A 281 -10.17 6.24 1.47
N TYR A 282 -9.22 5.79 2.31
CA TYR A 282 -9.00 6.39 3.62
C TYR A 282 -8.53 7.85 3.51
N THR A 283 -7.57 8.15 2.64
CA THR A 283 -7.10 9.53 2.43
C THR A 283 -8.24 10.46 1.97
N LEU A 284 -9.12 9.97 1.09
CA LEU A 284 -10.28 10.72 0.63
C LEU A 284 -11.30 10.95 1.75
N PHE A 285 -11.55 9.93 2.56
CA PHE A 285 -12.39 10.04 3.75
C PHE A 285 -11.81 11.03 4.76
N TYR A 286 -10.49 10.98 4.98
CA TYR A 286 -9.80 11.93 5.85
C TYR A 286 -10.06 13.39 5.45
N TYR A 287 -9.87 13.74 4.17
CA TYR A 287 -10.10 15.11 3.71
C TYR A 287 -11.55 15.55 3.75
N GLN A 288 -12.49 14.63 3.58
CA GLN A 288 -13.93 14.96 3.52
C GLN A 288 -14.60 15.00 4.88
N TYR A 289 -14.12 14.23 5.85
CA TYR A 289 -14.78 14.06 7.14
C TYR A 289 -13.85 14.32 8.33
N ILE A 290 -12.71 13.65 8.42
CA ILE A 290 -11.87 13.73 9.62
C ILE A 290 -11.31 15.14 9.76
N ARG A 291 -10.72 15.67 8.69
CA ARG A 291 -10.18 17.05 8.66
C ARG A 291 -11.27 18.12 8.75
N ALA A 292 -12.47 17.82 8.30
CA ALA A 292 -13.62 18.75 8.34
C ALA A 292 -14.29 18.83 9.72
N ASN A 293 -13.95 17.95 10.65
CA ASN A 293 -14.47 17.95 12.03
C ASN A 293 -13.73 18.99 12.89
N GLU A 294 -13.98 20.27 12.62
CA GLU A 294 -13.31 21.39 13.30
C GLU A 294 -13.63 21.47 14.80
N HIS A 295 -14.76 20.89 15.23
CA HIS A 295 -15.24 20.96 16.61
C HIS A 295 -14.95 19.69 17.42
N ASN A 296 -14.18 18.72 16.86
CA ASN A 296 -13.90 17.44 17.49
C ASN A 296 -15.15 16.71 18.00
N ASP A 297 -16.23 16.72 17.21
CA ASP A 297 -17.45 15.97 17.51
C ASP A 297 -17.16 14.46 17.37
N GLU A 298 -17.26 13.75 18.47
CA GLU A 298 -17.04 12.29 18.54
C GLU A 298 -18.12 11.47 17.80
N HIS A 299 -19.25 12.08 17.43
CA HIS A 299 -20.36 11.51 16.68
C HIS A 299 -20.52 12.12 15.28
N PHE A 300 -19.48 12.75 14.78
CA PHE A 300 -19.51 13.50 13.52
C PHE A 300 -19.96 12.64 12.34
N TRP A 301 -19.51 11.41 12.26
CA TRP A 301 -19.91 10.49 11.19
C TRP A 301 -21.39 10.10 11.31
N SER A 302 -21.80 9.56 12.46
CA SER A 302 -23.19 9.11 12.66
C SER A 302 -24.20 10.25 12.49
N SER A 303 -23.85 11.46 12.91
CA SER A 303 -24.68 12.66 12.73
C SER A 303 -24.78 13.10 11.26
N SER A 304 -23.82 12.75 10.43
CA SER A 304 -23.74 13.17 9.01
C SER A 304 -24.56 12.30 8.05
N LEU A 305 -24.95 11.08 8.43
CA LEU A 305 -25.50 10.05 7.53
C LEU A 305 -26.74 10.48 6.74
N SER A 306 -27.60 11.32 7.31
CA SER A 306 -28.80 11.83 6.63
C SER A 306 -28.55 13.08 5.77
N SER A 307 -27.35 13.63 5.80
CA SER A 307 -27.00 14.89 5.14
C SER A 307 -26.91 14.77 3.61
N ALA A 308 -27.12 15.88 2.92
CA ALA A 308 -26.88 15.97 1.48
C ALA A 308 -25.39 15.77 1.15
N HIS A 309 -24.48 16.20 2.05
CA HIS A 309 -23.05 16.02 1.93
C HIS A 309 -22.68 14.53 1.90
N HIS A 310 -23.23 13.73 2.83
CA HIS A 310 -23.02 12.29 2.88
C HIS A 310 -23.50 11.59 1.59
N ARG A 311 -24.69 11.93 1.09
CA ARG A 311 -25.21 11.34 -0.16
C ARG A 311 -24.32 11.65 -1.35
N ALA A 312 -23.82 12.89 -1.47
CA ALA A 312 -22.92 13.30 -2.54
C ALA A 312 -21.56 12.57 -2.45
N TRP A 313 -21.00 12.47 -1.24
CA TRP A 313 -19.77 11.72 -0.99
C TRP A 313 -19.93 10.23 -1.32
N ALA A 314 -21.02 9.61 -0.85
CA ALA A 314 -21.26 8.18 -1.04
C ALA A 314 -21.35 7.81 -2.54
N GLY A 315 -21.98 8.63 -3.38
CA GLY A 315 -22.02 8.43 -4.83
C GLY A 315 -20.62 8.37 -5.41
N ILE A 316 -19.77 9.36 -5.09
CA ILE A 316 -18.40 9.43 -5.61
C ILE A 316 -17.50 8.33 -5.07
N ALA A 317 -17.64 8.01 -3.79
CA ALA A 317 -16.87 6.93 -3.17
C ALA A 317 -17.25 5.57 -3.78
N PHE A 318 -18.53 5.35 -4.09
CA PHE A 318 -19.00 4.15 -4.76
C PHE A 318 -18.45 4.00 -6.20
N GLU A 319 -18.43 5.09 -6.98
CA GLU A 319 -17.78 5.08 -8.31
C GLU A 319 -16.33 4.59 -8.22
N ARG A 320 -15.59 5.00 -7.19
CA ARG A 320 -14.20 4.53 -6.96
C ARG A 320 -14.13 3.07 -6.60
N VAL A 321 -15.03 2.58 -5.75
CA VAL A 321 -15.12 1.14 -5.46
C VAL A 321 -15.34 0.35 -6.75
N CYS A 322 -16.23 0.81 -7.65
CA CYS A 322 -16.42 0.19 -8.96
C CYS A 322 -15.12 0.20 -9.78
N MET A 323 -14.41 1.33 -9.83
CA MET A 323 -13.14 1.44 -10.54
C MET A 323 -12.04 0.52 -9.96
N GLN A 324 -12.00 0.33 -8.65
CA GLN A 324 -11.07 -0.60 -7.99
C GLN A 324 -11.41 -2.07 -8.25
N HIS A 325 -12.66 -2.36 -8.65
CA HIS A 325 -13.18 -3.72 -8.86
C HIS A 325 -13.48 -4.04 -10.34
N ILE A 326 -12.81 -3.37 -11.28
CA ILE A 326 -13.00 -3.59 -12.72
C ILE A 326 -12.83 -5.05 -13.13
N ILE A 327 -11.85 -5.75 -12.56
CA ILE A 327 -11.61 -7.17 -12.87
C ILE A 327 -12.83 -8.01 -12.47
N GLN A 328 -13.38 -7.77 -11.29
CA GLN A 328 -14.55 -8.48 -10.77
C GLN A 328 -15.80 -8.14 -11.59
N ILE A 329 -15.98 -6.88 -11.99
CA ILE A 329 -17.07 -6.43 -12.85
C ILE A 329 -16.97 -7.11 -14.22
N LYS A 330 -15.80 -7.12 -14.86
CA LYS A 330 -15.57 -7.81 -16.14
C LYS A 330 -15.88 -9.30 -16.05
N LYS A 331 -15.48 -9.95 -14.95
CA LYS A 331 -15.79 -11.35 -14.68
C LYS A 331 -17.29 -11.58 -14.56
N ALA A 332 -18.01 -10.73 -13.82
CA ALA A 332 -19.46 -10.82 -13.66
C ALA A 332 -20.21 -10.60 -14.99
N LEU A 333 -19.66 -9.78 -15.89
CA LEU A 333 -20.20 -9.52 -17.24
C LEU A 333 -19.77 -10.58 -18.27
N GLY A 334 -18.97 -11.58 -17.91
CA GLY A 334 -18.48 -12.61 -18.84
C GLY A 334 -17.47 -12.10 -19.87
N ILE A 335 -16.82 -10.96 -19.63
CA ILE A 335 -15.86 -10.34 -20.56
C ILE A 335 -14.44 -10.29 -19.97
N GLU A 336 -14.10 -11.16 -19.04
CA GLU A 336 -12.79 -11.20 -18.36
C GLU A 336 -11.62 -11.34 -19.34
N GLY A 337 -11.80 -12.15 -20.39
CA GLY A 337 -10.79 -12.38 -21.44
C GLY A 337 -10.76 -11.31 -22.55
N VAL A 338 -11.67 -10.33 -22.53
CA VAL A 338 -11.75 -9.30 -23.57
C VAL A 338 -10.83 -8.14 -23.21
N LEU A 339 -9.99 -7.72 -24.17
CA LEU A 339 -9.23 -6.49 -24.03
C LEU A 339 -10.19 -5.31 -23.97
N THR A 340 -10.15 -4.58 -22.87
CA THR A 340 -11.02 -3.41 -22.67
C THR A 340 -10.21 -2.22 -22.18
N ASN A 341 -10.60 -1.05 -22.64
CA ASN A 341 -10.17 0.21 -22.03
C ASN A 341 -11.26 0.71 -21.08
N VAL A 342 -10.85 1.37 -20.00
CA VAL A 342 -11.76 1.89 -18.98
C VAL A 342 -11.74 3.40 -19.03
N TYR A 343 -12.88 4.00 -19.24
CA TYR A 343 -13.05 5.44 -19.36
C TYR A 343 -14.22 5.94 -18.50
N SER A 344 -14.26 7.24 -18.28
CA SER A 344 -15.48 8.00 -18.00
C SER A 344 -15.81 8.85 -19.22
N TRP A 345 -17.09 9.09 -19.46
CA TRP A 345 -17.54 9.92 -20.58
C TRP A 345 -18.53 10.97 -20.08
N GLN A 346 -18.41 12.17 -20.61
CA GLN A 346 -19.29 13.28 -20.27
C GLN A 346 -19.54 14.17 -21.49
N THR A 347 -20.78 14.59 -21.68
CA THR A 347 -21.15 15.64 -22.61
C THR A 347 -21.86 16.78 -21.87
N LYS A 348 -21.61 18.01 -22.32
CA LYS A 348 -22.33 19.18 -21.83
C LYS A 348 -23.71 19.26 -22.47
N ALA A 349 -24.67 19.87 -21.76
CA ALA A 349 -25.93 20.23 -22.36
C ALA A 349 -25.72 21.19 -23.55
N THR A 350 -26.47 20.99 -24.62
CA THR A 350 -26.64 21.87 -25.78
C THR A 350 -28.11 22.32 -25.84
N ASP A 351 -28.42 23.23 -26.74
CA ASP A 351 -29.82 23.70 -26.91
C ASP A 351 -30.77 22.55 -27.30
N ASP A 352 -30.25 21.51 -28.00
CA ASP A 352 -31.02 20.38 -28.50
C ASP A 352 -31.00 19.15 -27.60
N TYR A 353 -29.98 18.98 -26.73
CA TYR A 353 -29.80 17.77 -25.94
C TYR A 353 -29.36 18.08 -24.52
N PRO A 354 -29.92 17.38 -23.49
CA PRO A 354 -29.44 17.47 -22.11
C PRO A 354 -28.02 16.94 -21.98
N GLY A 355 -27.25 17.49 -21.06
CA GLY A 355 -25.95 16.93 -20.68
C GLY A 355 -26.09 15.52 -20.11
N ALA A 356 -25.10 14.66 -20.36
CA ALA A 356 -25.05 13.31 -19.85
C ALA A 356 -23.66 12.95 -19.35
N GLN A 357 -23.60 12.04 -18.36
CA GLN A 357 -22.36 11.54 -17.80
C GLN A 357 -22.46 10.02 -17.63
N ILE A 358 -21.38 9.32 -17.96
CA ILE A 358 -21.17 7.91 -17.70
C ILE A 358 -19.87 7.79 -16.89
N ASP A 359 -19.98 7.34 -15.64
CA ASP A 359 -18.85 7.32 -14.70
C ASP A 359 -17.91 6.16 -14.99
N LEU A 360 -18.43 5.04 -15.51
CA LEU A 360 -17.68 3.86 -15.88
C LEU A 360 -18.10 3.34 -17.25
N LEU A 361 -17.22 3.49 -18.24
CA LEU A 361 -17.37 2.98 -19.60
C LEU A 361 -16.31 1.91 -19.86
N LEU A 362 -16.72 0.72 -20.23
CA LEU A 362 -15.86 -0.36 -20.69
C LEU A 362 -15.89 -0.42 -22.23
N ASP A 363 -14.85 0.12 -22.85
CA ASP A 363 -14.66 0.10 -24.29
C ASP A 363 -14.03 -1.24 -24.71
N ARG A 364 -14.79 -2.07 -25.41
CA ARG A 364 -14.39 -3.42 -25.81
C ARG A 364 -13.67 -3.37 -27.15
N GLN A 365 -12.57 -4.12 -27.26
CA GLN A 365 -11.76 -4.19 -28.49
C GLN A 365 -12.10 -5.40 -29.37
N ASP A 366 -13.16 -6.15 -29.04
CA ASP A 366 -13.60 -7.33 -29.80
C ASP A 366 -14.69 -7.05 -30.87
N GLY A 367 -15.05 -5.79 -31.05
CA GLY A 367 -15.99 -5.35 -32.10
C GLY A 367 -17.45 -5.67 -31.82
N ILE A 368 -17.82 -6.01 -30.59
CA ILE A 368 -19.20 -6.29 -30.17
C ILE A 368 -19.76 -5.08 -29.44
#